data_539c917a1ade8f487d049c575a40089e
#
_entry.id   539c917a1ade8f487d049c575a40089e
#
_cell.length_a   1.000
_cell.length_b   1.000
_cell.length_c   1.000
_cell.angle_alpha   90.00
_cell.angle_beta   90.00
_cell.angle_gamma   90.00
#
_symmetry.space_group_name_H-M   'P 1'
#
loop_
_entity.id
_entity.type
_entity.pdbx_description
1 polymer ?
#
loop_
_entity_poly.entity_id
_entity_poly.type
_entity_poly.pdbx_seq_one_letter_code
_entity_poly.pdbx_strand_id
1 'polypeptide(L)'
;MKINHLHNWDLSPKDAIALQKDLASKLISDTPIDLNTITTVAGVDVSVKNNISQAAVVVMTYPALEIIETVRAKQPTSYPYIPGLLTFREGPVLEDTFIKLENEPDVFVFDGMGQIHPRKMGIAAHLGLWLD
;
A
#
# COMPACT_ATOMS: atom_id res chain seq x y z
N MET A 1 -11.77 1.00 -7.21
CA MET A 1 -11.14 -0.34 -7.30
C MET A 1 -11.57 -1.16 -6.10
N LYS A 2 -11.79 -2.45 -6.28
CA LYS A 2 -12.09 -3.36 -5.18
C LYS A 2 -10.81 -3.74 -4.45
N ILE A 3 -10.87 -3.79 -3.12
CA ILE A 3 -9.74 -4.18 -2.27
C ILE A 3 -10.17 -5.25 -1.29
N ASN A 4 -9.21 -5.99 -0.75
CA ASN A 4 -9.46 -7.02 0.27
C ASN A 4 -9.28 -6.43 1.66
N HIS A 5 -10.33 -6.44 2.47
CA HIS A 5 -10.25 -6.05 3.88
C HIS A 5 -9.71 -7.21 4.71
N LEU A 6 -8.41 -7.20 4.99
CA LEU A 6 -7.75 -8.32 5.68
C LEU A 6 -7.79 -8.21 7.20
N HIS A 7 -7.85 -7.01 7.75
CA HIS A 7 -7.83 -6.76 9.20
C HIS A 7 -8.17 -5.31 9.52
N ASN A 8 -8.40 -5.00 10.80
CA ASN A 8 -8.51 -3.64 11.29
C ASN A 8 -7.13 -2.99 11.48
N TRP A 9 -7.07 -1.68 11.33
CA TRP A 9 -5.82 -0.93 11.47
C TRP A 9 -5.48 -0.54 12.91
N ASP A 10 -6.45 -0.60 13.83
CA ASP A 10 -6.33 -0.13 15.22
C ASP A 10 -5.80 -1.21 16.18
N LEU A 11 -4.99 -2.13 15.69
CA LEU A 11 -4.39 -3.18 16.50
C LEU A 11 -3.30 -2.64 17.42
N SER A 12 -3.17 -3.24 18.61
CA SER A 12 -2.03 -2.97 19.49
C SER A 12 -0.71 -3.31 18.75
N PRO A 13 0.43 -2.70 19.13
CA PRO A 13 1.71 -3.06 18.53
C PRO A 13 2.03 -4.56 18.60
N LYS A 14 1.69 -5.20 19.71
CA LYS A 14 1.86 -6.65 19.88
C LYS A 14 1.06 -7.45 18.86
N ASP A 15 -0.23 -7.13 18.71
CA ASP A 15 -1.11 -7.82 17.78
C ASP A 15 -0.77 -7.50 16.32
N ALA A 16 -0.36 -6.27 16.04
CA ALA A 16 0.11 -5.86 14.72
C ALA A 16 1.36 -6.66 14.29
N ILE A 17 2.33 -6.84 15.17
CA ILE A 17 3.54 -7.63 14.92
C ILE A 17 3.18 -9.11 14.68
N ALA A 18 2.29 -9.68 15.49
CA ALA A 18 1.83 -11.06 15.32
C ALA A 18 1.14 -11.23 13.95
N LEU A 19 0.30 -10.27 13.55
CA LEU A 19 -0.37 -10.28 12.25
C LEU A 19 0.62 -10.20 11.10
N GLN A 20 1.65 -9.35 11.18
CA GLN A 20 2.69 -9.25 10.15
C GLN A 20 3.40 -10.59 9.94
N LYS A 21 3.73 -11.29 11.01
CA LYS A 21 4.34 -12.63 10.92
C LYS A 21 3.44 -13.63 10.22
N ASP A 22 2.15 -13.56 10.48
CA ASP A 22 1.15 -14.45 9.90
C ASP A 22 0.93 -14.17 8.41
N LEU A 23 0.84 -12.88 8.04
CA LEU A 23 0.65 -12.45 6.65
C LEU A 23 1.88 -12.69 5.78
N ALA A 24 3.08 -12.67 6.34
CA ALA A 24 4.32 -12.82 5.58
C ALA A 24 4.37 -14.13 4.77
N SER A 25 3.77 -15.20 5.28
CA SER A 25 3.69 -16.50 4.59
C SER A 25 2.78 -16.49 3.37
N LYS A 26 1.93 -15.48 3.23
CA LYS A 26 0.98 -15.34 2.11
C LYS A 26 1.54 -14.56 0.93
N LEU A 27 2.73 -13.95 1.08
CA LEU A 27 3.35 -13.20 0.01
C LEU A 27 3.84 -14.11 -1.11
N ILE A 28 3.57 -13.70 -2.34
CA ILE A 28 4.15 -14.30 -3.54
C ILE A 28 5.28 -13.38 -3.99
N SER A 29 6.53 -13.82 -3.82
CA SER A 29 7.71 -13.00 -4.10
C SER A 29 8.70 -13.64 -5.05
N ASP A 30 8.41 -14.84 -5.53
CA ASP A 30 9.26 -15.63 -6.42
C ASP A 30 8.78 -15.64 -7.88
N THR A 31 7.68 -14.95 -8.17
CA THR A 31 7.13 -14.84 -9.53
C THR A 31 7.51 -13.49 -10.13
N PRO A 32 8.40 -13.46 -11.13
CA PRO A 32 8.79 -12.20 -11.77
C PRO A 32 7.63 -11.60 -12.57
N ILE A 33 7.58 -10.25 -12.62
CA ILE A 33 6.65 -9.53 -13.47
C ILE A 33 7.20 -9.52 -14.89
N ASP A 34 6.38 -9.94 -15.87
CA ASP A 34 6.70 -9.78 -17.29
C ASP A 34 6.31 -8.36 -17.74
N LEU A 35 7.30 -7.49 -17.89
CA LEU A 35 7.09 -6.10 -18.29
C LEU A 35 6.47 -5.94 -19.69
N ASN A 36 6.50 -6.99 -20.53
CA ASN A 36 5.86 -6.95 -21.85
C ASN A 36 4.34 -7.14 -21.76
N THR A 37 3.82 -7.60 -20.65
CA THR A 37 2.38 -7.87 -20.46
C THR A 37 1.65 -6.74 -19.74
N ILE A 38 2.36 -5.84 -19.08
CA ILE A 38 1.74 -4.74 -18.33
C ILE A 38 1.49 -3.52 -19.24
N THR A 39 0.39 -2.83 -18.99
CA THR A 39 0.00 -1.63 -19.73
C THR A 39 -0.18 -0.42 -18.82
N THR A 40 -0.30 -0.63 -17.51
CA THR A 40 -0.52 0.43 -16.52
C THR A 40 0.33 0.22 -15.28
N VAL A 41 0.80 1.33 -14.72
CA VAL A 41 1.50 1.36 -13.43
C VAL A 41 0.90 2.47 -12.56
N ALA A 42 0.92 2.28 -11.25
CA ALA A 42 0.49 3.30 -10.31
C ALA A 42 1.59 3.64 -9.32
N GLY A 43 1.88 4.92 -9.16
CA GLY A 43 2.73 5.43 -8.10
C GLY A 43 1.90 5.78 -6.87
N VAL A 44 2.39 5.40 -5.69
CA VAL A 44 1.69 5.57 -4.40
C VAL A 44 2.60 6.31 -3.44
N ASP A 45 2.10 7.38 -2.84
CA ASP A 45 2.84 8.14 -1.82
C ASP A 45 1.91 8.63 -0.71
N VAL A 46 2.45 8.73 0.49
CA VAL A 46 1.76 9.24 1.68
C VAL A 46 2.61 10.29 2.37
N SER A 47 2.00 11.38 2.78
CA SER A 47 2.62 12.37 3.67
C SER A 47 1.81 12.51 4.96
N VAL A 48 2.51 12.72 6.07
CA VAL A 48 1.90 13.02 7.36
C VAL A 48 2.44 14.36 7.84
N LYS A 49 1.55 15.33 8.03
CA LYS A 49 1.89 16.66 8.50
C LYS A 49 0.79 17.17 9.43
N ASN A 50 1.18 17.69 10.60
CA ASN A 50 0.23 18.20 11.60
C ASN A 50 -0.86 17.17 11.96
N ASN A 51 -0.48 15.91 12.12
CA ASN A 51 -1.37 14.79 12.41
C ASN A 51 -2.46 14.55 11.33
N ILE A 52 -2.24 15.01 10.12
CA ILE A 52 -3.08 14.72 8.96
C ILE A 52 -2.29 13.86 8.00
N SER A 53 -2.83 12.68 7.69
CA SER A 53 -2.33 11.80 6.64
C SER A 53 -2.97 12.15 5.31
N GLN A 54 -2.17 12.28 4.28
CA GLN A 54 -2.62 12.53 2.92
C GLN A 54 -1.96 11.52 2.00
N ALA A 55 -2.76 10.80 1.22
CA ALA A 55 -2.27 9.85 0.22
C ALA A 55 -2.66 10.29 -1.18
N ALA A 56 -1.83 9.92 -2.14
CA ALA A 56 -2.11 10.07 -3.56
C ALA A 56 -1.71 8.82 -4.31
N VAL A 57 -2.50 8.46 -5.30
CA VAL A 57 -2.20 7.41 -6.27
C VAL A 57 -2.33 7.98 -7.66
N VAL A 58 -1.29 7.84 -8.46
CA VAL A 58 -1.25 8.30 -9.84
C VAL A 58 -1.13 7.09 -10.75
N VAL A 59 -2.13 6.86 -11.57
CA VAL A 59 -2.13 5.78 -12.57
C VAL A 59 -1.63 6.32 -13.90
N MET A 60 -0.67 5.61 -14.48
CA MET A 60 -0.03 5.97 -15.73
C MET A 60 -0.03 4.80 -16.71
N THR A 61 -0.02 5.11 -17.99
CA THR A 61 0.25 4.10 -19.01
C THR A 61 1.69 3.62 -18.91
N TYR A 62 1.95 2.41 -19.36
CA TYR A 62 3.31 1.86 -19.42
C TYR A 62 3.59 1.32 -20.83
N PRO A 63 4.74 1.60 -21.45
CA PRO A 63 5.91 2.32 -20.90
C PRO A 63 5.90 3.84 -21.08
N ALA A 64 4.88 4.44 -21.69
CA ALA A 64 4.88 5.87 -22.00
C ALA A 64 4.78 6.78 -20.77
N LEU A 65 4.22 6.28 -19.66
CA LEU A 65 4.06 7.00 -18.38
C LEU A 65 3.17 8.25 -18.51
N GLU A 66 2.13 8.17 -19.31
CA GLU A 66 1.11 9.20 -19.42
C GLU A 66 0.08 9.05 -18.30
N ILE A 67 -0.20 10.12 -17.57
CA ILE A 67 -1.16 10.09 -16.45
C ILE A 67 -2.58 9.91 -17.00
N ILE A 68 -3.29 8.90 -16.51
CA ILE A 68 -4.68 8.60 -16.88
C ILE A 68 -5.66 8.76 -15.71
N GLU A 69 -5.18 8.68 -14.47
CA GLU A 69 -6.01 8.87 -13.29
C GLU A 69 -5.16 9.34 -12.12
N THR A 70 -5.73 10.22 -11.29
CA THR A 70 -5.13 10.62 -10.01
C THR A 70 -6.23 10.64 -8.95
N VAL A 71 -6.00 9.93 -7.85
CA VAL A 71 -6.89 9.93 -6.68
C VAL A 71 -6.15 10.34 -5.42
N ARG A 72 -6.86 10.96 -4.48
CA ARG A 72 -6.30 11.46 -3.22
C ARG A 72 -7.29 11.22 -2.09
N ALA A 73 -6.76 11.05 -0.89
CA ALA A 73 -7.54 11.03 0.33
C ALA A 73 -6.76 11.70 1.46
N LYS A 74 -7.48 12.23 2.44
CA LYS A 74 -6.97 12.80 3.67
C LYS A 74 -7.77 12.28 4.84
N GLN A 75 -7.08 12.06 5.96
CA GLN A 75 -7.74 11.78 7.22
C GLN A 75 -6.81 12.09 8.39
N PRO A 76 -7.35 12.30 9.60
CA PRO A 76 -6.52 12.40 10.80
C PRO A 76 -5.66 11.16 10.97
N THR A 77 -4.38 11.36 11.35
CA THR A 77 -3.48 10.25 11.63
C THR A 77 -3.79 9.69 13.02
N SER A 78 -4.18 8.42 13.10
CA SER A 78 -4.61 7.80 14.36
C SER A 78 -3.56 6.88 14.98
N TYR A 79 -2.66 6.32 14.17
CA TYR A 79 -1.65 5.37 14.65
C TYR A 79 -0.30 6.07 14.89
N PRO A 80 0.38 5.82 16.02
CA PRO A 80 1.67 6.44 16.29
C PRO A 80 2.76 5.91 15.36
N TYR A 81 3.82 6.69 15.16
CA TYR A 81 4.99 6.22 14.43
C TYR A 81 5.75 5.20 15.28
N ILE A 82 5.74 3.95 14.86
CA ILE A 82 6.48 2.85 15.48
C ILE A 82 7.30 2.17 14.38
N PRO A 83 8.64 2.12 14.50
CA PRO A 83 9.47 1.43 13.51
C PRO A 83 8.99 0.00 13.24
N GLY A 84 8.85 -0.36 11.97
CA GLY A 84 8.33 -1.65 11.55
C GLY A 84 6.80 -1.75 11.47
N LEU A 85 6.06 -0.73 11.91
CA LEU A 85 4.59 -0.68 11.88
C LEU A 85 4.04 0.49 11.05
N LEU A 86 4.81 0.99 10.08
CA LEU A 86 4.43 2.11 9.23
C LEU A 86 3.10 1.87 8.51
N THR A 87 2.83 0.65 8.10
CA THR A 87 1.60 0.29 7.40
C THR A 87 0.36 0.57 8.23
N PHE A 88 0.42 0.39 9.55
CA PHE A 88 -0.71 0.67 10.45
C PHE A 88 -0.97 2.17 10.59
N ARG A 89 0.04 2.99 10.40
CA ARG A 89 -0.08 4.45 10.38
C ARG A 89 -0.62 4.99 9.06
N GLU A 90 -0.14 4.47 7.93
CA GLU A 90 -0.45 4.97 6.59
C GLU A 90 -1.53 4.16 5.87
N GLY A 91 -1.76 2.92 6.29
CA GLY A 91 -2.75 2.02 5.69
C GLY A 91 -4.16 2.58 5.62
N PRO A 92 -4.69 3.19 6.70
CA PRO A 92 -6.05 3.74 6.67
C PRO A 92 -6.30 4.75 5.55
N VAL A 93 -5.39 5.71 5.35
CA VAL A 93 -5.55 6.71 4.29
C VAL A 93 -5.34 6.12 2.90
N LEU A 94 -4.48 5.10 2.80
CA LEU A 94 -4.27 4.39 1.53
C LEU A 94 -5.47 3.54 1.15
N GLU A 95 -6.10 2.88 2.11
CA GLU A 95 -7.36 2.15 1.89
C GLU A 95 -8.43 3.07 1.30
N ASP A 96 -8.64 4.24 1.91
CA ASP A 96 -9.58 5.24 1.39
C ASP A 96 -9.21 5.73 -0.02
N THR A 97 -7.91 5.81 -0.32
CA THR A 97 -7.45 6.26 -1.62
C THR A 97 -7.66 5.19 -2.70
N PHE A 98 -7.33 3.93 -2.41
CA PHE A 98 -7.48 2.83 -3.37
C PHE A 98 -8.94 2.58 -3.76
N ILE A 99 -9.86 2.71 -2.82
CA ILE A 99 -11.30 2.54 -3.09
C ILE A 99 -11.79 3.52 -4.17
N LYS A 100 -11.18 4.70 -4.28
CA LYS A 100 -11.55 5.72 -5.25
C LYS A 100 -11.06 5.43 -6.67
N LEU A 101 -10.11 4.51 -6.85
CA LEU A 101 -9.59 4.19 -8.18
C LEU A 101 -10.67 3.57 -9.07
N GLU A 102 -10.81 4.11 -10.27
CA GLU A 102 -11.65 3.53 -11.32
C GLU A 102 -10.88 2.52 -12.17
N ASN A 103 -9.59 2.78 -12.40
CA ASN A 103 -8.69 1.84 -13.06
C ASN A 103 -8.10 0.84 -12.07
N GLU A 104 -7.80 -0.36 -12.54
CA GLU A 104 -7.04 -1.39 -11.80
C GLU A 104 -5.65 -1.49 -12.42
N PRO A 105 -4.63 -0.83 -11.83
CA PRO A 105 -3.27 -0.89 -12.38
C PRO A 105 -2.68 -2.29 -12.33
N ASP A 106 -1.87 -2.63 -13.32
CA ASP A 106 -1.17 -3.93 -13.35
C ASP A 106 -0.08 -4.01 -12.27
N VAL A 107 0.54 -2.87 -11.93
CA VAL A 107 1.62 -2.78 -10.95
C VAL A 107 1.46 -1.53 -10.10
N PHE A 108 1.66 -1.68 -8.80
CA PHE A 108 1.77 -0.56 -7.85
C PHE A 108 3.22 -0.39 -7.41
N VAL A 109 3.70 0.85 -7.41
CA VAL A 109 5.03 1.23 -6.92
C VAL A 109 4.86 2.10 -5.69
N PHE A 110 5.31 1.59 -4.55
CA PHE A 110 5.25 2.28 -3.26
C PHE A 110 6.60 2.91 -2.92
N ASP A 111 6.58 4.13 -2.41
CA ASP A 111 7.73 4.71 -1.74
C ASP A 111 7.82 4.14 -0.32
N GLY A 112 8.43 2.98 -0.20
CA GLY A 112 8.51 2.26 1.07
C GLY A 112 9.08 0.86 0.91
N MET A 113 9.17 0.16 2.05
CA MET A 113 9.76 -1.17 2.08
C MET A 113 8.79 -2.25 1.59
N GLY A 114 9.35 -3.23 0.89
CA GLY A 114 8.71 -4.51 0.59
C GLY A 114 9.12 -5.57 1.62
N GLN A 115 9.97 -6.51 1.21
CA GLN A 115 10.48 -7.56 2.09
C GLN A 115 11.71 -7.14 2.93
N ILE A 116 12.33 -5.99 2.65
CA ILE A 116 13.38 -5.42 3.51
C ILE A 116 12.69 -4.80 4.73
N HIS A 117 12.40 -5.64 5.72
CA HIS A 117 11.62 -5.32 6.90
C HIS A 117 11.91 -6.38 7.97
N PRO A 118 11.87 -6.07 9.28
CA PRO A 118 12.14 -7.05 10.34
C PRO A 118 11.33 -8.35 10.23
N ARG A 119 10.10 -8.28 9.74
CA ARG A 119 9.18 -9.43 9.57
C ARG A 119 8.83 -9.66 8.10
N LYS A 120 9.61 -9.10 7.16
CA LYS A 120 9.41 -9.18 5.70
C LYS A 120 8.05 -8.64 5.23
N MET A 121 7.47 -7.72 5.99
CA MET A 121 6.12 -7.18 5.78
C MET A 121 6.15 -5.65 5.83
N GLY A 122 6.95 -5.02 4.97
CA GLY A 122 6.92 -3.58 4.76
C GLY A 122 5.62 -3.13 4.09
N ILE A 123 5.42 -1.82 3.98
CA ILE A 123 4.16 -1.25 3.47
C ILE A 123 3.78 -1.76 2.07
N ALA A 124 4.74 -1.87 1.16
CA ALA A 124 4.48 -2.38 -0.19
C ALA A 124 4.03 -3.84 -0.19
N ALA A 125 4.69 -4.69 0.61
CA ALA A 125 4.32 -6.09 0.75
C ALA A 125 2.95 -6.27 1.40
N HIS A 126 2.70 -5.54 2.48
CA HIS A 126 1.46 -5.62 3.24
C HIS A 126 0.26 -5.15 2.40
N LEU A 127 0.36 -3.99 1.77
CA LEU A 127 -0.72 -3.47 0.94
C LEU A 127 -0.87 -4.24 -0.38
N GLY A 128 0.18 -4.88 -0.86
CA GLY A 128 0.06 -5.82 -1.98
C GLY A 128 -0.96 -6.92 -1.72
N LEU A 129 -1.06 -7.42 -0.49
CA LEU A 129 -2.08 -8.39 -0.11
C LEU A 129 -3.51 -7.81 -0.08
N TRP A 130 -3.64 -6.51 0.21
CA TRP A 130 -4.94 -5.82 0.17
C TRP A 130 -5.42 -5.58 -1.26
N LEU A 131 -4.48 -5.42 -2.19
CA LEU A 131 -4.76 -5.09 -3.59
C LEU A 131 -4.90 -6.32 -4.50
N ASP A 132 -4.59 -7.49 -3.99
CA ASP A 132 -4.61 -8.75 -4.75
C ASP A 132 -6.03 -9.26 -5.06
#